data_f276a5f0d267987b332555d470f4fdda
#
_entry.id   f276a5f0d267987b332555d470f4fdda
#
_cell.length_a   1.000
_cell.length_b   1.000
_cell.length_c   1.000
_cell.angle_alpha   90.00
_cell.angle_beta   90.00
_cell.angle_gamma   90.00
#
_symmetry.space_group_name_H-M   'P 1'
#
loop_
_entity.id
_entity.type
_entity.pdbx_description
1 polymer ?
#
loop_
_entity_poly.entity_id
_entity_poly.type
_entity_poly.pdbx_seq_one_letter_code
_entity_poly.pdbx_strand_id
1 'polypeptide(L)'
;SRFAEGDRWGIFPSVSAGWRISEENFFKPVSDWWSSLKLRASVGSLGNQQVDYYAYLQTITSDNQFSYTFDGEGKAYYAKISNPISSGLTWETVTTYNVGLDMSFLRNRLSMSADYYVRKTTDMLTTSLTLPDVYGASTPKANCADLRTNGWELSVSWNDSFKVANKPFRYG
;
A
#
# COMPACT_ATOMS: atom_id res chain seq x y z
N SER A 1 19.61 10.00 2.96
CA SER A 1 18.80 9.52 1.84
C SER A 1 18.73 7.98 1.84
N ARG A 2 17.62 7.41 1.41
CA ARG A 2 17.45 5.95 1.29
C ARG A 2 17.84 5.46 -0.10
N PHE A 3 17.71 6.33 -1.11
CA PHE A 3 18.04 6.05 -2.50
C PHE A 3 19.20 6.89 -3.00
N ALA A 4 19.83 6.44 -4.07
CA ALA A 4 20.91 7.13 -4.77
C ALA A 4 20.45 8.47 -5.37
N GLU A 5 21.39 9.27 -5.81
CA GLU A 5 21.09 10.53 -6.51
C GLU A 5 20.41 10.20 -7.84
N GLY A 6 19.27 10.81 -8.09
CA GLY A 6 18.40 10.48 -9.24
C GLY A 6 17.10 9.80 -8.83
N ASP A 7 17.12 8.86 -7.88
CA ASP A 7 15.95 8.09 -7.44
C ASP A 7 15.32 8.62 -6.13
N ARG A 8 15.78 9.77 -5.65
CA ARG A 8 15.31 10.39 -4.38
C ARG A 8 13.90 10.92 -4.45
N TRP A 9 13.43 11.26 -5.64
CA TRP A 9 12.14 11.90 -5.86
C TRP A 9 11.25 11.01 -6.68
N GLY A 10 10.02 10.83 -6.23
CA GLY A 10 8.96 10.11 -6.94
C GLY A 10 7.72 11.00 -7.08
N ILE A 11 7.01 10.89 -8.20
CA ILE A 11 5.74 11.57 -8.45
C ILE A 11 4.65 10.51 -8.39
N PHE A 12 3.70 10.70 -7.46
CA PHE A 12 2.61 9.75 -7.21
C PHE A 12 1.27 10.47 -7.38
N PRO A 13 0.75 10.55 -8.61
CA PRO A 13 -0.49 11.24 -8.89
C PRO A 13 -1.71 10.46 -8.39
N SER A 14 -2.77 11.20 -8.07
CA SER A 14 -4.09 10.62 -7.79
C SER A 14 -5.20 11.49 -8.38
N VAL A 15 -6.26 10.83 -8.84
CA VAL A 15 -7.47 11.49 -9.33
C VAL A 15 -8.68 10.70 -8.89
N SER A 16 -9.76 11.42 -8.56
CA SER A 16 -11.04 10.81 -8.23
C SER A 16 -12.18 11.60 -8.83
N ALA A 17 -13.24 10.89 -9.19
CA ALA A 17 -14.49 11.46 -9.69
C ALA A 17 -15.68 10.81 -9.00
N GLY A 18 -16.74 11.58 -8.84
CA GLY A 18 -18.00 11.09 -8.28
C GLY A 18 -19.17 11.70 -9.02
N TRP A 19 -20.14 10.85 -9.40
CA TRP A 19 -21.36 11.27 -10.06
C TRP A 19 -22.56 10.90 -9.21
N ARG A 20 -23.34 11.91 -8.84
CA ARG A 20 -24.62 11.74 -8.15
C ARG A 20 -25.74 11.52 -9.16
N ILE A 21 -26.00 10.28 -9.49
CA ILE A 21 -27.04 9.89 -10.44
C ILE A 21 -28.43 10.27 -9.91
N SER A 22 -28.62 10.23 -8.58
CA SER A 22 -29.90 10.58 -7.95
C SER A 22 -30.32 12.05 -8.12
N GLU A 23 -29.41 12.95 -8.47
CA GLU A 23 -29.71 14.37 -8.72
C GLU A 23 -30.15 14.64 -10.17
N GLU A 24 -30.04 13.66 -11.04
CA GLU A 24 -30.38 13.79 -12.45
C GLU A 24 -31.88 13.75 -12.70
N ASN A 25 -32.36 14.51 -13.69
CA ASN A 25 -33.79 14.62 -13.99
C ASN A 25 -34.43 13.28 -14.36
N PHE A 26 -33.69 12.38 -14.98
CA PHE A 26 -34.22 11.04 -15.37
C PHE A 26 -34.40 10.11 -14.16
N PHE A 27 -33.78 10.44 -13.01
CA PHE A 27 -33.89 9.61 -11.80
C PHE A 27 -35.12 9.98 -10.95
N LYS A 28 -35.69 11.15 -11.12
CA LYS A 28 -36.83 11.63 -10.35
C LYS A 28 -38.03 10.66 -10.21
N PRO A 29 -38.41 9.89 -11.25
CA PRO A 29 -39.55 8.96 -11.12
C PRO A 29 -39.31 7.80 -10.15
N VAL A 30 -38.04 7.49 -9.81
CA VAL A 30 -37.67 6.39 -8.94
C VAL A 30 -37.26 6.86 -7.53
N SER A 31 -37.20 8.17 -7.31
CA SER A 31 -36.71 8.79 -6.07
C SER A 31 -37.53 8.46 -4.82
N ASP A 32 -38.77 8.02 -4.96
CA ASP A 32 -39.69 7.74 -3.83
C ASP A 32 -39.18 6.58 -2.95
N TRP A 33 -38.57 5.54 -3.56
CA TRP A 33 -38.04 4.41 -2.83
C TRP A 33 -36.52 4.32 -2.90
N TRP A 34 -35.87 4.90 -3.93
CA TRP A 34 -34.42 4.95 -4.10
C TRP A 34 -33.92 6.36 -3.77
N SER A 35 -33.53 6.55 -2.52
CA SER A 35 -33.26 7.89 -1.96
C SER A 35 -31.95 8.51 -2.47
N SER A 36 -30.94 7.70 -2.76
CA SER A 36 -29.65 8.19 -3.26
C SER A 36 -28.92 7.13 -4.06
N LEU A 37 -28.28 7.57 -5.14
CA LEU A 37 -27.39 6.74 -5.96
C LEU A 37 -26.20 7.59 -6.37
N LYS A 38 -24.99 7.14 -5.99
CA LYS A 38 -23.74 7.81 -6.32
C LYS A 38 -22.72 6.80 -6.83
N LEU A 39 -22.19 7.06 -8.01
CA LEU A 39 -21.05 6.33 -8.58
C LEU A 39 -19.75 7.06 -8.21
N ARG A 40 -18.74 6.31 -7.79
CA ARG A 40 -17.39 6.80 -7.49
C ARG A 40 -16.37 6.05 -8.33
N ALA A 41 -15.34 6.76 -8.80
CA ALA A 41 -14.19 6.15 -9.44
C ALA A 41 -12.94 6.89 -8.98
N SER A 42 -11.87 6.16 -8.71
CA SER A 42 -10.58 6.75 -8.36
C SER A 42 -9.43 5.91 -8.87
N VAL A 43 -8.34 6.58 -9.18
CA VAL A 43 -7.05 5.98 -9.43
C VAL A 43 -5.99 6.79 -8.71
N GLY A 44 -5.08 6.12 -8.03
CA GLY A 44 -4.01 6.80 -7.32
C GLY A 44 -2.79 5.91 -7.18
N SER A 45 -1.63 6.54 -7.24
CA SER A 45 -0.34 5.90 -7.02
C SER A 45 0.27 6.37 -5.71
N LEU A 46 0.94 5.47 -5.00
CA LEU A 46 1.67 5.72 -3.77
C LEU A 46 3.06 5.12 -3.90
N GLY A 47 4.08 5.84 -3.40
CA GLY A 47 5.44 5.33 -3.31
C GLY A 47 5.75 4.80 -1.91
N ASN A 48 6.34 3.63 -1.84
CA ASN A 48 6.89 3.06 -0.62
C ASN A 48 8.42 3.03 -0.70
N GLN A 49 9.08 3.45 0.40
CA GLN A 49 10.53 3.47 0.52
C GLN A 49 11.00 2.72 1.77
N GLN A 50 10.43 1.56 2.03
CA GLN A 50 10.75 0.78 3.23
C GLN A 50 12.09 0.02 3.08
N VAL A 51 13.16 0.78 2.96
CA VAL A 51 14.56 0.33 2.97
C VAL A 51 15.35 1.05 4.04
N ASP A 52 16.45 0.48 4.45
CA ASP A 52 17.37 1.10 5.40
C ASP A 52 18.00 2.37 4.82
N TYR A 53 18.42 3.25 5.72
CA TYR A 53 19.17 4.45 5.32
C TYR A 53 20.49 4.03 4.66
N TYR A 54 20.83 4.69 3.56
CA TYR A 54 22.06 4.43 2.80
C TYR A 54 22.18 3.00 2.26
N ALA A 55 21.06 2.31 2.02
CA ALA A 55 21.03 0.95 1.48
C ALA A 55 21.71 0.80 0.10
N TYR A 56 21.94 1.90 -0.58
CA TYR A 56 22.66 1.97 -1.86
C TYR A 56 24.19 2.09 -1.71
N LEU A 57 24.70 2.23 -0.47
CA LEU A 57 26.13 2.35 -0.22
C LEU A 57 26.70 1.01 0.29
N GLN A 58 27.74 0.54 -0.36
CA GLN A 58 28.51 -0.55 0.17
C GLN A 58 29.47 -0.03 1.25
N THR A 59 29.37 -0.61 2.43
CA THR A 59 30.18 -0.20 3.59
C THR A 59 31.21 -1.25 3.90
N ILE A 60 32.33 -0.82 4.48
CA ILE A 60 33.35 -1.69 5.06
C ILE A 60 33.18 -1.65 6.56
N THR A 61 32.95 -2.79 7.17
CA THR A 61 32.90 -2.93 8.62
C THR A 61 34.23 -3.46 9.14
N SER A 62 34.75 -2.85 10.20
CA SER A 62 35.93 -3.35 10.91
C SER A 62 35.49 -4.00 12.21
N ASP A 63 35.92 -5.19 12.49
CA ASP A 63 35.59 -5.95 13.67
C ASP A 63 36.83 -6.63 14.25
N ASN A 64 36.86 -6.87 15.54
CA ASN A 64 37.92 -7.55 16.27
C ASN A 64 37.46 -8.91 16.84
N GLN A 65 36.31 -9.41 16.41
CA GLN A 65 35.78 -10.68 16.91
C GLN A 65 36.41 -11.96 16.31
N PHE A 66 37.42 -11.81 15.47
CA PHE A 66 38.16 -12.97 15.04
C PHE A 66 38.86 -13.62 16.24
N SER A 67 38.68 -14.90 16.40
CA SER A 67 39.33 -15.68 17.46
C SER A 67 40.80 -16.03 17.18
N TYR A 68 41.37 -15.46 16.13
CA TYR A 68 42.77 -15.70 15.79
C TYR A 68 43.68 -14.63 16.41
N THR A 69 44.66 -15.05 17.18
CA THR A 69 45.70 -14.20 17.73
C THR A 69 46.95 -14.38 16.93
N PHE A 70 47.57 -13.31 16.42
CA PHE A 70 48.90 -13.32 15.88
C PHE A 70 49.89 -13.11 17.05
N ASP A 71 50.91 -13.95 17.17
CA ASP A 71 51.94 -13.91 18.22
C ASP A 71 51.44 -13.92 19.68
N GLY A 72 50.26 -14.45 19.94
CA GLY A 72 49.72 -14.53 21.31
C GLY A 72 49.24 -13.20 21.90
N GLU A 73 49.41 -12.09 21.22
CA GLU A 73 49.01 -10.78 21.68
C GLU A 73 47.78 -10.24 20.92
N GLY A 74 46.66 -10.18 21.61
CA GLY A 74 45.45 -9.49 21.18
C GLY A 74 44.73 -10.09 19.95
N LYS A 75 43.47 -9.73 19.78
CA LYS A 75 42.69 -10.10 18.60
C LYS A 75 42.98 -9.15 17.45
N ALA A 76 43.34 -9.70 16.29
CA ALA A 76 43.55 -8.89 15.09
C ALA A 76 42.24 -8.24 14.61
N TYR A 77 42.31 -6.98 14.23
CA TYR A 77 41.22 -6.30 13.53
C TYR A 77 41.20 -6.81 12.07
N TYR A 78 40.02 -7.08 11.59
CA TYR A 78 39.82 -7.39 10.18
C TYR A 78 38.77 -6.44 9.58
N ALA A 79 38.91 -6.21 8.28
CA ALA A 79 37.92 -5.43 7.52
C ALA A 79 37.12 -6.41 6.66
N LYS A 80 35.80 -6.30 6.76
CA LYS A 80 34.85 -7.08 5.98
C LYS A 80 34.01 -6.12 5.13
N ILE A 81 33.90 -6.43 3.85
CA ILE A 81 32.95 -5.77 2.99
C ILE A 81 31.53 -6.20 3.43
N SER A 82 30.63 -5.25 3.60
CA SER A 82 29.23 -5.53 3.92
C SER A 82 28.57 -6.34 2.80
N ASN A 83 27.35 -6.81 3.06
CA ASN A 83 26.59 -7.56 2.07
C ASN A 83 26.51 -6.81 0.73
N PRO A 84 26.46 -7.53 -0.40
CA PRO A 84 26.30 -6.91 -1.70
C PRO A 84 25.07 -6.01 -1.72
N ILE A 85 25.16 -4.91 -2.44
CA ILE A 85 24.08 -3.96 -2.64
C ILE A 85 23.50 -4.10 -4.06
N SER A 86 22.22 -3.75 -4.21
CA SER A 86 21.64 -3.57 -5.53
C SER A 86 21.86 -2.14 -5.99
N SER A 87 22.44 -1.96 -7.16
CA SER A 87 22.69 -0.62 -7.75
C SER A 87 21.44 0.08 -8.26
N GLY A 88 20.31 -0.64 -8.40
CA GLY A 88 19.06 -0.13 -8.97
C GLY A 88 17.93 -0.05 -7.95
N LEU A 89 18.22 0.27 -6.68
CA LEU A 89 17.18 0.45 -5.67
C LEU A 89 16.36 1.71 -5.94
N THR A 90 15.06 1.53 -6.20
CA THR A 90 14.10 2.61 -6.44
C THR A 90 12.82 2.43 -5.62
N TRP A 91 11.86 3.33 -5.81
CA TRP A 91 10.57 3.30 -5.14
C TRP A 91 9.75 2.08 -5.55
N GLU A 92 9.22 1.39 -4.55
CA GLU A 92 8.09 0.49 -4.77
C GLU A 92 6.84 1.32 -5.04
N THR A 93 6.15 1.06 -6.13
CA THR A 93 4.97 1.84 -6.53
C THR A 93 3.71 1.01 -6.38
N VAL A 94 2.74 1.55 -5.61
CA VAL A 94 1.42 0.96 -5.41
C VAL A 94 0.39 1.79 -6.16
N THR A 95 -0.17 1.25 -7.23
CA THR A 95 -1.26 1.89 -7.98
C THR A 95 -2.58 1.18 -7.68
N THR A 96 -3.57 1.93 -7.21
CA THR A 96 -4.90 1.42 -6.89
C THR A 96 -5.94 2.05 -7.81
N TYR A 97 -6.74 1.21 -8.46
CA TYR A 97 -7.94 1.55 -9.19
C TYR A 97 -9.14 1.13 -8.34
N ASN A 98 -10.07 2.03 -8.11
CA ASN A 98 -11.28 1.75 -7.34
C ASN A 98 -12.51 2.27 -8.09
N VAL A 99 -13.57 1.47 -8.10
CA VAL A 99 -14.92 1.85 -8.56
C VAL A 99 -15.89 1.47 -7.46
N GLY A 100 -16.65 2.45 -6.98
CA GLY A 100 -17.60 2.28 -5.89
C GLY A 100 -18.98 2.79 -6.24
N LEU A 101 -19.99 2.17 -5.66
CA LEU A 101 -21.39 2.51 -5.81
C LEU A 101 -22.04 2.66 -4.44
N ASP A 102 -22.47 3.87 -4.12
CA ASP A 102 -23.20 4.16 -2.88
C ASP A 102 -24.69 4.27 -3.19
N MET A 103 -25.49 3.54 -2.46
CA MET A 103 -26.94 3.46 -2.63
C MET A 103 -27.65 3.67 -1.31
N SER A 104 -28.79 4.38 -1.34
CA SER A 104 -29.67 4.48 -0.19
C SER A 104 -31.12 4.29 -0.63
N PHE A 105 -31.87 3.53 0.15
CA PHE A 105 -33.24 3.16 -0.12
C PHE A 105 -34.15 3.52 1.06
N LEU A 106 -35.45 3.52 0.82
CA LEU A 106 -36.48 3.65 1.84
C LEU A 106 -36.31 4.90 2.74
N ARG A 107 -36.08 6.05 2.12
CA ARG A 107 -35.83 7.33 2.83
C ARG A 107 -34.58 7.23 3.74
N ASN A 108 -33.50 6.67 3.21
CA ASN A 108 -32.22 6.46 3.91
C ASN A 108 -32.26 5.48 5.10
N ARG A 109 -33.25 4.59 5.17
CA ARG A 109 -33.26 3.53 6.18
C ARG A 109 -32.30 2.41 5.84
N LEU A 110 -32.22 2.02 4.57
CA LEU A 110 -31.27 1.04 4.07
C LEU A 110 -30.20 1.75 3.28
N SER A 111 -28.93 1.62 3.68
CA SER A 111 -27.77 2.12 2.97
C SER A 111 -26.86 0.95 2.57
N MET A 112 -26.40 0.97 1.33
CA MET A 112 -25.50 -0.03 0.77
C MET A 112 -24.34 0.66 0.08
N SER A 113 -23.14 0.12 0.24
CA SER A 113 -21.95 0.54 -0.47
C SER A 113 -21.25 -0.70 -1.04
N ALA A 114 -20.97 -0.67 -2.32
CA ALA A 114 -20.27 -1.74 -3.02
C ALA A 114 -19.04 -1.14 -3.70
N ASP A 115 -17.87 -1.69 -3.43
CA ASP A 115 -16.60 -1.26 -4.00
C ASP A 115 -15.89 -2.43 -4.67
N TYR A 116 -15.30 -2.17 -5.83
CA TYR A 116 -14.38 -3.07 -6.51
C TYR A 116 -13.05 -2.36 -6.71
N TYR A 117 -11.97 -3.02 -6.31
CA TYR A 117 -10.64 -2.45 -6.47
C TYR A 117 -9.66 -3.42 -7.12
N VAL A 118 -8.70 -2.84 -7.82
CA VAL A 118 -7.52 -3.52 -8.34
C VAL A 118 -6.30 -2.73 -7.86
N ARG A 119 -5.45 -3.39 -7.09
CA ARG A 119 -4.18 -2.84 -6.60
C ARG A 119 -3.05 -3.55 -7.31
N LYS A 120 -2.16 -2.77 -7.93
CA LYS A 120 -0.91 -3.25 -8.52
C LYS A 120 0.23 -2.67 -7.73
N THR A 121 1.08 -3.53 -7.21
CA THR A 121 2.35 -3.14 -6.61
C THR A 121 3.45 -3.56 -7.55
N THR A 122 4.22 -2.61 -8.02
CA THR A 122 5.35 -2.84 -8.94
C THR A 122 6.66 -2.46 -8.25
N ASP A 123 7.74 -3.06 -8.71
CA ASP A 123 9.07 -2.83 -8.17
C ASP A 123 9.17 -3.11 -6.67
N MET A 124 8.50 -4.16 -6.20
CA MET A 124 8.53 -4.55 -4.78
C MET A 124 9.95 -4.88 -4.35
N LEU A 125 10.31 -4.31 -3.20
CA LEU A 125 11.59 -4.56 -2.54
C LEU A 125 11.58 -5.90 -1.83
N THR A 126 12.20 -6.89 -2.44
CA THR A 126 12.35 -8.23 -1.89
C THR A 126 13.78 -8.73 -2.05
N THR A 127 14.11 -9.84 -1.40
CA THR A 127 15.39 -10.52 -1.63
C THR A 127 15.42 -11.03 -3.06
N SER A 128 16.47 -10.65 -3.78
CA SER A 128 16.75 -11.10 -5.15
C SER A 128 17.02 -12.62 -5.21
N LEU A 129 17.64 -13.08 -6.25
CA LEU A 129 18.03 -14.50 -6.39
C LEU A 129 18.87 -14.97 -5.20
N THR A 130 18.63 -16.19 -4.73
CA THR A 130 19.44 -16.80 -3.67
C THR A 130 20.88 -16.95 -4.16
N LEU A 131 21.81 -16.40 -3.39
CA LEU A 131 23.24 -16.60 -3.65
C LEU A 131 23.65 -18.01 -3.18
N PRO A 132 24.56 -18.68 -3.87
CA PRO A 132 25.14 -19.93 -3.38
C PRO A 132 25.81 -19.71 -2.01
N ASP A 133 25.74 -20.71 -1.13
CA ASP A 133 26.31 -20.64 0.23
C ASP A 133 27.82 -20.32 0.24
N VAL A 134 28.51 -20.72 -0.80
CA VAL A 134 29.94 -20.42 -0.98
C VAL A 134 30.25 -18.93 -1.14
N TYR A 135 29.27 -18.11 -1.44
CA TYR A 135 29.46 -16.67 -1.55
C TYR A 135 29.69 -15.98 -0.20
N GLY A 136 29.24 -16.59 0.89
CA GLY A 136 29.47 -16.11 2.25
C GLY A 136 28.83 -14.76 2.63
N ALA A 137 27.84 -14.30 1.86
CA ALA A 137 27.10 -13.07 2.14
C ALA A 137 25.60 -13.25 1.91
N SER A 138 24.80 -12.42 2.58
CA SER A 138 23.35 -12.42 2.42
C SER A 138 22.95 -11.86 1.07
N THR A 139 21.86 -12.36 0.53
CA THR A 139 21.28 -11.88 -0.73
C THR A 139 20.83 -10.42 -0.60
N PRO A 140 21.19 -9.53 -1.53
CA PRO A 140 20.76 -8.14 -1.51
C PRO A 140 19.25 -8.01 -1.78
N LYS A 141 18.64 -6.97 -1.25
CA LYS A 141 17.31 -6.56 -1.64
C LYS A 141 17.36 -5.88 -3.01
N ALA A 142 16.40 -6.16 -3.85
CA ALA A 142 16.25 -5.54 -5.16
C ALA A 142 14.75 -5.34 -5.47
N ASN A 143 14.46 -4.44 -6.39
CA ASN A 143 13.13 -4.24 -6.94
C ASN A 143 12.89 -5.31 -8.02
N CYS A 144 12.36 -6.47 -7.65
CA CYS A 144 12.29 -7.64 -8.54
C CYS A 144 10.99 -8.43 -8.46
N ALA A 145 9.98 -7.90 -7.80
CA ALA A 145 8.69 -8.58 -7.71
C ALA A 145 7.53 -7.62 -7.97
N ASP A 146 6.48 -8.16 -8.58
CA ASP A 146 5.22 -7.48 -8.82
C ASP A 146 4.08 -8.25 -8.17
N LEU A 147 3.12 -7.53 -7.61
CA LEU A 147 1.94 -8.10 -7.01
C LEU A 147 0.68 -7.44 -7.57
N ARG A 148 -0.31 -8.25 -7.91
CA ARG A 148 -1.63 -7.76 -8.27
C ARG A 148 -2.66 -8.35 -7.32
N THR A 149 -3.39 -7.47 -6.65
CA THR A 149 -4.50 -7.82 -5.77
C THR A 149 -5.78 -7.21 -6.33
N ASN A 150 -6.85 -7.98 -6.38
CA ASN A 150 -8.17 -7.48 -6.69
C ASN A 150 -9.16 -8.00 -5.65
N GLY A 151 -10.14 -7.19 -5.33
CA GLY A 151 -11.15 -7.52 -4.34
C GLY A 151 -12.41 -6.72 -4.54
N TRP A 152 -13.44 -7.14 -3.84
CA TRP A 152 -14.69 -6.42 -3.73
C TRP A 152 -15.09 -6.32 -2.26
N GLU A 153 -15.77 -5.25 -1.93
CA GLU A 153 -16.27 -4.96 -0.59
C GLU A 153 -17.74 -4.60 -0.69
N LEU A 154 -18.55 -5.14 0.20
CA LEU A 154 -19.96 -4.84 0.31
C LEU A 154 -20.28 -4.47 1.75
N SER A 155 -20.84 -3.29 1.94
CA SER A 155 -21.34 -2.83 3.22
C SER A 155 -22.84 -2.62 3.13
N VAL A 156 -23.59 -3.11 4.10
CA VAL A 156 -25.04 -2.93 4.21
C VAL A 156 -25.36 -2.43 5.61
N SER A 157 -26.07 -1.35 5.72
CA SER A 157 -26.51 -0.80 7.00
C SER A 157 -28.00 -0.48 6.99
N TRP A 158 -28.66 -0.78 8.09
CA TRP A 158 -30.06 -0.47 8.33
C TRP A 158 -30.18 0.47 9.52
N ASN A 159 -30.85 1.58 9.31
CA ASN A 159 -31.11 2.56 10.37
C ASN A 159 -32.59 2.92 10.39
N ASP A 160 -33.26 2.75 11.48
CA ASP A 160 -34.66 3.14 11.62
C ASP A 160 -34.92 3.85 12.94
N SER A 161 -36.06 4.51 13.03
CA SER A 161 -36.48 5.19 14.24
C SER A 161 -37.99 5.04 14.44
N PHE A 162 -38.39 4.76 15.64
CA PHE A 162 -39.80 4.76 16.04
C PHE A 162 -39.97 5.58 17.31
N LYS A 163 -41.20 6.01 17.56
CA LYS A 163 -41.55 6.79 18.76
C LYS A 163 -42.15 5.87 19.82
N VAL A 164 -41.57 5.87 21.01
CA VAL A 164 -42.12 5.22 22.19
C VAL A 164 -42.51 6.30 23.20
N ALA A 165 -43.74 6.36 23.59
CA ALA A 165 -44.26 7.38 24.54
C ALA A 165 -43.83 8.82 24.17
N ASN A 166 -43.94 9.17 22.89
CA ASN A 166 -43.57 10.46 22.32
C ASN A 166 -42.07 10.81 22.31
N LYS A 167 -41.18 9.88 22.70
CA LYS A 167 -39.73 10.03 22.59
C LYS A 167 -39.22 9.24 21.39
N PRO A 168 -38.32 9.82 20.53
CA PRO A 168 -37.76 9.12 19.40
C PRO A 168 -36.72 8.09 19.89
N PHE A 169 -36.88 6.85 19.47
CA PHE A 169 -35.91 5.80 19.65
C PHE A 169 -35.32 5.45 18.30
N ARG A 170 -33.95 5.42 18.20
CA ARG A 170 -33.22 5.09 16.99
C ARG A 170 -32.46 3.78 17.23
N TYR A 171 -32.44 2.93 16.21
CA TYR A 171 -31.65 1.69 16.20
C TYR A 171 -31.01 1.50 14.80
N GLY A 172 -29.87 0.86 14.76
CA GLY A 172 -29.12 0.55 13.55
C GLY A 172 -28.04 -0.46 13.86
#